data_f0ff54fa1409179d1a1212f987655f8f
#
_entry.id   f0ff54fa1409179d1a1212f987655f8f
#
_cell.length_a   1.000
_cell.length_b   1.000
_cell.length_c   1.000
_cell.angle_alpha   90.00
_cell.angle_beta   90.00
_cell.angle_gamma   90.00
#
_symmetry.space_group_name_H-M   'P 1'
#
loop_
_entity.id
_entity.type
_entity.pdbx_description
1 polymer ?
#
loop_
_entity_poly.entity_id
_entity_poly.type
_entity_poly.pdbx_seq_one_letter_code
_entity_poly.pdbx_strand_id
1 'polypeptide(L)'
;MDNCQLIFIDTTGMHEDQVTKLNKIMNKSANNTIIDADIVLFVLDRLDWDSKDKYVVKHLKKINRPIICVLNKVDLIKDKNLILPHIEKLRNIFENVTIVPISALKKRNLGTLEDEIITRLPCKPNFFPRDQISDRSERFFCAE
;
A
#
# COMPACT_ATOMS: atom_id res chain seq x y z
N MET A 1 -5.54 -17.15 -15.40
CA MET A 1 -4.56 -16.35 -14.60
C MET A 1 -4.05 -17.12 -13.37
N ASP A 2 -3.70 -18.40 -13.55
CA ASP A 2 -3.50 -19.32 -12.42
C ASP A 2 -2.06 -19.46 -11.92
N ASN A 3 -1.20 -18.48 -12.19
CA ASN A 3 0.24 -18.64 -11.94
C ASN A 3 0.91 -17.44 -11.26
N CYS A 4 0.17 -16.62 -10.54
CA CYS A 4 0.74 -15.50 -9.82
C CYS A 4 0.43 -15.63 -8.32
N GLN A 5 1.46 -15.59 -7.47
CA GLN A 5 1.32 -15.57 -6.02
C GLN A 5 1.56 -14.16 -5.51
N LEU A 6 0.54 -13.57 -4.88
CA LEU A 6 0.63 -12.27 -4.21
C LEU A 6 0.91 -12.48 -2.72
N ILE A 7 2.04 -11.95 -2.26
CA ILE A 7 2.40 -11.97 -0.85
C ILE A 7 2.27 -10.56 -0.31
N PHE A 8 1.29 -10.32 0.55
CA PHE A 8 1.10 -9.05 1.20
C PHE A 8 1.86 -9.01 2.52
N ILE A 9 2.69 -7.97 2.70
CA ILE A 9 3.41 -7.74 3.94
C ILE A 9 2.86 -6.45 4.54
N ASP A 10 2.20 -6.57 5.68
CA ASP A 10 1.73 -5.41 6.43
C ASP A 10 2.91 -4.72 7.13
N THR A 11 2.94 -3.40 7.05
CA THR A 11 3.96 -2.59 7.70
C THR A 11 3.37 -1.80 8.83
N THR A 12 4.08 -1.76 9.95
CA THR A 12 3.76 -0.77 11.00
C THR A 12 3.83 0.62 10.41
N GLY A 13 2.80 1.44 10.61
CA GLY A 13 2.71 2.77 10.03
C GLY A 13 3.97 3.61 10.26
N MET A 14 4.38 4.37 9.26
CA MET A 14 5.52 5.30 9.38
C MET A 14 5.08 6.56 10.13
N HIS A 15 5.84 6.94 11.14
CA HIS A 15 5.58 8.12 11.97
C HIS A 15 6.70 9.14 11.85
N GLU A 16 6.31 10.42 11.76
CA GLU A 16 7.24 11.56 11.73
C GLU A 16 7.97 11.73 13.08
N ASP A 17 7.27 11.44 14.18
CA ASP A 17 7.82 11.56 15.53
C ASP A 17 8.81 10.44 15.85
N GLN A 18 10.10 10.74 15.68
CA GLN A 18 11.20 9.83 16.06
C GLN A 18 11.54 9.91 17.56
N VAL A 19 10.68 10.47 18.38
CA VAL A 19 10.96 10.78 19.80
C VAL A 19 11.11 9.50 20.63
N THR A 20 10.43 8.43 20.29
CA THR A 20 10.53 7.17 21.01
C THR A 20 11.44 6.16 20.31
N LYS A 21 12.17 5.36 21.11
CA LYS A 21 12.97 4.24 20.56
C LYS A 21 12.10 3.28 19.73
N LEU A 22 10.84 3.10 20.12
CA LEU A 22 9.87 2.25 19.43
C LEU A 22 9.60 2.76 18.01
N ASN A 23 9.30 4.05 17.84
CA ASN A 23 9.04 4.64 16.52
C ASN A 23 10.25 4.53 15.56
N LYS A 24 11.48 4.63 16.10
CA LYS A 24 12.71 4.41 15.31
C LYS A 24 12.82 2.97 14.82
N ILE A 25 12.49 2.01 15.66
CA ILE A 25 12.54 0.58 15.32
C ILE A 25 11.46 0.27 14.27
N MET A 26 10.23 0.78 14.46
CA MET A 26 9.12 0.60 13.54
C MET A 26 9.43 1.19 12.16
N ASN A 27 9.95 2.42 12.11
CA ASN A 27 10.35 3.06 10.84
C ASN A 27 11.48 2.30 10.14
N LYS A 28 12.46 1.76 10.89
CA LYS A 28 13.55 0.95 10.33
C LYS A 28 13.02 -0.37 9.75
N SER A 29 12.11 -1.03 10.47
CA SER A 29 11.47 -2.26 9.99
C SER A 29 10.65 -2.01 8.72
N ALA A 30 9.81 -0.97 8.71
CA ALA A 30 9.03 -0.58 7.55
C ALA A 30 9.93 -0.27 6.33
N ASN A 31 11.01 0.49 6.52
CA ASN A 31 11.95 0.80 5.44
C ASN A 31 12.62 -0.45 4.86
N ASN A 32 13.04 -1.40 5.69
CA ASN A 32 13.63 -2.65 5.21
C ASN A 32 12.62 -3.46 4.40
N THR A 33 11.41 -3.60 4.89
CA THR A 33 10.32 -4.30 4.19
C THR A 33 10.02 -3.67 2.82
N ILE A 34 9.99 -2.33 2.75
CA ILE A 34 9.75 -1.59 1.52
C ILE A 34 10.87 -1.82 0.49
N ILE A 35 12.13 -1.91 0.94
CA ILE A 35 13.28 -2.15 0.05
C ILE A 35 13.20 -3.54 -0.58
N ASP A 36 12.74 -4.53 0.15
CA ASP A 36 12.65 -5.92 -0.29
C ASP A 36 11.38 -6.21 -1.12
N ALA A 37 10.38 -5.34 -1.05
CA ALA A 37 9.13 -5.49 -1.78
C ALA A 37 9.31 -5.29 -3.30
N ASP A 38 8.57 -6.05 -4.11
CA ASP A 38 8.53 -5.86 -5.56
C ASP A 38 7.63 -4.67 -5.95
N ILE A 39 6.57 -4.40 -5.17
CA ILE A 39 5.63 -3.29 -5.35
C ILE A 39 5.29 -2.71 -3.97
N VAL A 40 5.13 -1.41 -3.90
CA VAL A 40 4.69 -0.71 -2.69
C VAL A 40 3.26 -0.20 -2.89
N LEU A 41 2.36 -0.61 -1.99
CA LEU A 41 1.01 -0.06 -1.92
C LEU A 41 0.97 1.06 -0.87
N PHE A 42 0.80 2.29 -1.31
CA PHE A 42 0.60 3.42 -0.42
C PHE A 42 -0.88 3.70 -0.26
N VAL A 43 -1.44 3.32 0.89
CA VAL A 43 -2.89 3.40 1.16
C VAL A 43 -3.23 4.69 1.88
N LEU A 44 -4.11 5.48 1.27
CA LEU A 44 -4.70 6.70 1.82
C LEU A 44 -6.19 6.48 2.07
N ASP A 45 -6.73 6.99 3.17
CA ASP A 45 -8.14 6.84 3.54
C ASP A 45 -8.97 8.13 3.46
N ARG A 46 -8.36 9.23 2.98
CA ARG A 46 -8.99 10.55 2.94
C ARG A 46 -8.41 11.43 1.83
N LEU A 47 -9.13 12.52 1.53
CA LEU A 47 -8.70 13.50 0.54
C LEU A 47 -7.75 14.57 1.11
N ASP A 48 -7.68 14.70 2.43
CA ASP A 48 -6.83 15.71 3.07
C ASP A 48 -5.45 15.14 3.41
N TRP A 49 -4.44 15.91 3.07
CA TRP A 49 -3.05 15.60 3.37
C TRP A 49 -2.63 16.20 4.69
N ASP A 50 -2.10 15.37 5.58
CA ASP A 50 -1.47 15.86 6.79
C ASP A 50 0.08 15.84 6.69
N SER A 51 0.74 16.25 7.75
CA SER A 51 2.21 16.25 7.84
C SER A 51 2.78 14.83 7.75
N LYS A 52 2.05 13.84 8.25
CA LYS A 52 2.46 12.42 8.25
C LYS A 52 2.50 11.88 6.83
N ASP A 53 1.49 12.18 6.02
CA ASP A 53 1.44 11.77 4.62
C ASP A 53 2.62 12.36 3.84
N LYS A 54 2.95 13.65 4.08
CA LYS A 54 4.11 14.30 3.44
C LYS A 54 5.43 13.64 3.83
N TYR A 55 5.57 13.22 5.09
CA TYR A 55 6.74 12.50 5.56
C TYR A 55 6.91 11.17 4.83
N VAL A 56 5.85 10.36 4.74
CA VAL A 56 5.86 9.08 4.02
C VAL A 56 6.20 9.28 2.55
N VAL A 57 5.57 10.24 1.89
CA VAL A 57 5.84 10.58 0.48
C VAL A 57 7.31 10.91 0.24
N LYS A 58 7.94 11.71 1.12
CA LYS A 58 9.37 12.04 1.01
C LYS A 58 10.26 10.80 1.06
N HIS A 59 9.87 9.77 1.79
CA HIS A 59 10.58 8.50 1.85
C HIS A 59 10.30 7.65 0.61
N LEU A 60 9.05 7.56 0.18
CA LEU A 60 8.63 6.80 -1.00
C LEU A 60 9.31 7.29 -2.29
N LYS A 61 9.51 8.60 -2.44
CA LYS A 61 10.22 9.18 -3.60
C LYS A 61 11.67 8.71 -3.75
N LYS A 62 12.28 8.20 -2.68
CA LYS A 62 13.67 7.69 -2.71
C LYS A 62 13.75 6.22 -3.10
N ILE A 63 12.61 5.56 -3.23
CA ILE A 63 12.53 4.13 -3.48
C ILE A 63 12.45 3.90 -4.98
N ASN A 64 13.33 3.07 -5.49
CA ASN A 64 13.33 2.67 -6.89
C ASN A 64 12.45 1.41 -7.11
N ARG A 65 11.19 1.47 -6.69
CA ARG A 65 10.20 0.41 -6.86
C ARG A 65 8.89 0.98 -7.38
N PRO A 66 8.10 0.21 -8.13
CA PRO A 66 6.77 0.62 -8.52
C PRO A 66 5.92 0.94 -7.28
N ILE A 67 5.25 2.10 -7.31
CA ILE A 67 4.35 2.53 -6.24
C ILE A 67 2.95 2.62 -6.82
N ILE A 68 1.99 2.02 -6.13
CA ILE A 68 0.56 2.18 -6.41
C ILE A 68 -0.05 2.93 -5.23
N CYS A 69 -0.58 4.11 -5.49
CA CYS A 69 -1.30 4.90 -4.50
C CYS A 69 -2.77 4.47 -4.49
N VAL A 70 -3.20 3.88 -3.38
CA VAL A 70 -4.56 3.37 -3.21
C VAL A 70 -5.36 4.39 -2.40
N LEU A 71 -6.29 5.08 -3.05
CA LEU A 71 -7.22 5.99 -2.37
C LEU A 71 -8.43 5.20 -1.88
N ASN A 72 -8.40 4.79 -0.61
CA ASN A 72 -9.47 3.97 -0.01
C ASN A 72 -10.60 4.83 0.57
N LYS A 73 -11.71 4.17 0.94
CA LYS A 73 -12.90 4.76 1.55
C LYS A 73 -13.60 5.81 0.66
N VAL A 74 -13.51 5.67 -0.68
CA VAL A 74 -14.17 6.61 -1.60
C VAL A 74 -15.70 6.59 -1.49
N ASP A 75 -16.27 5.58 -0.84
CA ASP A 75 -17.69 5.50 -0.50
C ASP A 75 -18.14 6.56 0.52
N LEU A 76 -17.23 7.05 1.36
CA LEU A 76 -17.49 8.11 2.36
C LEU A 76 -17.42 9.51 1.76
N ILE A 77 -16.87 9.66 0.54
CA ILE A 77 -16.77 10.97 -0.13
C ILE A 77 -18.14 11.32 -0.70
N LYS A 78 -18.79 12.33 -0.09
CA LYS A 78 -20.13 12.80 -0.49
C LYS A 78 -20.12 13.41 -1.89
N ASP A 79 -19.18 14.31 -2.16
CA ASP A 79 -19.00 14.93 -3.47
C ASP A 79 -17.89 14.23 -4.28
N LYS A 80 -18.31 13.40 -5.21
CA LYS A 80 -17.37 12.64 -6.08
C LYS A 80 -16.55 13.52 -7.01
N ASN A 81 -16.98 14.77 -7.27
CA ASN A 81 -16.23 15.72 -8.09
C ASN A 81 -14.89 16.11 -7.44
N LEU A 82 -14.78 15.94 -6.10
CA LEU A 82 -13.53 16.18 -5.36
C LEU A 82 -12.46 15.13 -5.59
N ILE A 83 -12.82 13.95 -6.09
CA ILE A 83 -11.87 12.84 -6.30
C ILE A 83 -10.88 13.18 -7.40
N LEU A 84 -11.35 13.70 -8.54
CA LEU A 84 -10.48 14.02 -9.68
C LEU A 84 -9.43 15.08 -9.36
N PRO A 85 -9.79 16.24 -8.79
CA PRO A 85 -8.79 17.23 -8.38
C PRO A 85 -7.78 16.67 -7.36
N HIS A 86 -8.22 15.77 -6.48
CA HIS A 86 -7.33 15.12 -5.52
C HIS A 86 -6.33 14.18 -6.22
N ILE A 87 -6.79 13.39 -7.19
CA ILE A 87 -5.92 12.54 -8.01
C ILE A 87 -4.88 13.38 -8.76
N GLU A 88 -5.26 14.52 -9.31
CA GLU A 88 -4.33 15.44 -9.98
C GLU A 88 -3.27 15.97 -9.02
N LYS A 89 -3.65 16.36 -7.80
CA LYS A 89 -2.69 16.76 -6.77
C LYS A 89 -1.70 15.62 -6.44
N LEU A 90 -2.19 14.39 -6.31
CA LEU A 90 -1.35 13.23 -6.06
C LEU A 90 -0.37 12.97 -7.20
N ARG A 91 -0.81 13.09 -8.46
CA ARG A 91 0.05 12.95 -9.64
C ARG A 91 1.16 13.98 -9.69
N ASN A 92 0.87 15.24 -9.30
CA ASN A 92 1.87 16.30 -9.22
C ASN A 92 2.91 16.06 -8.13
N ILE A 93 2.54 15.32 -7.09
CA ILE A 93 3.44 14.99 -5.98
C ILE A 93 4.32 13.78 -6.32
N PHE A 94 3.73 12.79 -6.97
CA PHE A 94 4.44 11.57 -7.39
C PHE A 94 4.56 11.53 -8.91
N GLU A 95 5.76 11.62 -9.40
CA GLU A 95 6.04 11.32 -10.81
C GLU A 95 5.85 9.81 -11.06
N ASN A 96 5.06 9.46 -12.08
CA ASN A 96 4.83 8.07 -12.52
C ASN A 96 4.18 7.13 -11.50
N VAL A 97 3.30 7.64 -10.63
CA VAL A 97 2.51 6.80 -9.73
C VAL A 97 1.16 6.44 -10.35
N THR A 98 0.75 5.21 -10.19
CA THR A 98 -0.63 4.80 -10.48
C THR A 98 -1.49 5.07 -9.27
N ILE A 99 -2.64 5.72 -9.47
CA ILE A 99 -3.59 6.04 -8.41
C ILE A 99 -4.88 5.27 -8.67
N VAL A 100 -5.25 4.43 -7.70
CA VAL A 100 -6.45 3.59 -7.79
C VAL A 100 -7.41 3.96 -6.67
N PRO A 101 -8.54 4.64 -6.98
CA PRO A 101 -9.58 4.90 -6.00
C PRO A 101 -10.41 3.64 -5.76
N ILE A 102 -10.54 3.23 -4.49
CA ILE A 102 -11.27 2.03 -4.09
C ILE A 102 -12.21 2.27 -2.90
N SER A 103 -13.14 1.37 -2.68
CA SER A 103 -13.77 1.16 -1.39
C SER A 103 -13.60 -0.31 -1.00
N ALA A 104 -12.69 -0.60 -0.09
CA ALA A 104 -12.49 -1.95 0.40
C ALA A 104 -13.76 -2.48 1.07
N LEU A 105 -14.43 -1.66 1.91
CA LEU A 105 -15.67 -2.03 2.59
C LEU A 105 -16.81 -2.41 1.61
N LYS A 106 -16.96 -1.66 0.53
CA LYS A 106 -18.01 -1.89 -0.47
C LYS A 106 -17.54 -2.76 -1.64
N LYS A 107 -16.33 -3.29 -1.57
CA LYS A 107 -15.70 -4.11 -2.63
C LYS A 107 -15.73 -3.43 -4.00
N ARG A 108 -15.58 -2.09 -4.05
CA ARG A 108 -15.60 -1.33 -5.30
C ARG A 108 -14.17 -1.16 -5.82
N ASN A 109 -14.03 -1.39 -7.11
CA ASN A 109 -12.79 -1.20 -7.88
C ASN A 109 -11.58 -2.02 -7.38
N LEU A 110 -11.82 -3.14 -6.66
CA LEU A 110 -10.75 -4.02 -6.21
C LEU A 110 -10.11 -4.80 -7.37
N GLY A 111 -10.91 -5.22 -8.37
CA GLY A 111 -10.39 -5.89 -9.55
C GLY A 111 -9.38 -5.03 -10.31
N THR A 112 -9.66 -3.73 -10.49
CA THR A 112 -8.68 -2.80 -11.10
C THR A 112 -7.40 -2.72 -10.27
N LEU A 113 -7.49 -2.72 -8.95
CA LEU A 113 -6.30 -2.74 -8.09
C LEU A 113 -5.51 -4.03 -8.27
N GLU A 114 -6.17 -5.19 -8.32
CA GLU A 114 -5.54 -6.48 -8.59
C GLU A 114 -4.82 -6.50 -9.95
N ASP A 115 -5.49 -6.04 -11.00
CA ASP A 115 -4.91 -5.98 -12.36
C ASP A 115 -3.67 -5.08 -12.40
N GLU A 116 -3.70 -3.93 -11.73
CA GLU A 116 -2.59 -3.00 -11.63
C GLU A 116 -1.40 -3.59 -10.85
N ILE A 117 -1.66 -4.39 -9.83
CA ILE A 117 -0.62 -5.12 -9.08
C ILE A 117 -0.01 -6.20 -9.97
N ILE A 118 -0.84 -7.06 -10.55
CA ILE A 118 -0.39 -8.20 -11.37
C ILE A 118 0.45 -7.73 -12.56
N THR A 119 0.04 -6.65 -13.22
CA THR A 119 0.76 -6.10 -14.37
C THR A 119 2.18 -5.62 -14.04
N ARG A 120 2.44 -5.24 -12.79
CA ARG A 120 3.74 -4.72 -12.34
C ARG A 120 4.60 -5.73 -11.61
N LEU A 121 4.03 -6.87 -11.23
CA LEU A 121 4.79 -7.91 -10.55
C LEU A 121 5.78 -8.58 -11.51
N PRO A 122 7.00 -8.83 -11.06
CA PRO A 122 7.94 -9.63 -11.83
C PRO A 122 7.48 -11.09 -11.89
N CYS A 123 7.68 -11.74 -13.03
CA CYS A 123 7.42 -13.16 -13.16
C CYS A 123 8.48 -13.96 -12.38
N LYS A 124 8.12 -14.42 -11.21
CA LYS A 124 8.98 -15.20 -10.31
C LYS A 124 8.30 -16.52 -9.94
N PRO A 125 9.05 -17.59 -9.60
CA PRO A 125 8.46 -18.80 -9.06
C PRO A 125 7.76 -18.51 -7.73
N ASN A 126 6.75 -19.32 -7.40
CA ASN A 126 6.03 -19.19 -6.14
C ASN A 126 6.98 -19.40 -4.95
N PHE A 127 6.87 -18.52 -3.96
CA PHE A 127 7.64 -18.58 -2.71
C PHE A 127 7.10 -19.63 -1.75
N PHE A 128 5.78 -19.77 -1.72
CA PHE A 128 5.08 -20.67 -0.80
C PHE A 128 4.32 -21.75 -1.57
N PRO A 129 4.10 -22.93 -0.99
CA PRO A 129 3.16 -23.91 -1.49
C PRO A 129 1.78 -23.29 -1.74
N ARG A 130 1.03 -23.84 -2.72
CA ARG A 130 -0.27 -23.24 -3.13
C ARG A 130 -1.34 -23.28 -2.05
N ASP A 131 -1.21 -24.17 -1.10
CA ASP A 131 -2.10 -24.38 0.04
C ASP A 131 -1.72 -23.54 1.26
N GLN A 132 -0.58 -22.87 1.24
CA GLN A 132 -0.14 -22.01 2.33
C GLN A 132 -0.68 -20.58 2.19
N ILE A 133 -1.54 -20.18 3.11
CA ILE A 133 -2.19 -18.87 3.12
C ILE A 133 -1.37 -17.81 3.87
N SER A 134 -0.54 -18.24 4.83
CA SER A 134 0.25 -17.34 5.67
C SER A 134 1.53 -18.03 6.17
N ASP A 135 2.53 -17.24 6.54
CA ASP A 135 3.73 -17.68 7.25
C ASP A 135 3.49 -17.93 8.76
N ARG A 136 2.31 -17.52 9.27
CA ARG A 136 1.91 -17.69 10.66
C ARG A 136 1.27 -19.05 10.88
N SER A 137 1.48 -19.61 12.08
CA SER A 137 0.84 -20.86 12.46
C SER A 137 -0.65 -20.68 12.66
N GLU A 138 -1.45 -21.75 12.47
CA GLU A 138 -2.90 -21.75 12.71
C GLU A 138 -3.24 -21.28 14.14
N ARG A 139 -2.38 -21.59 15.12
CA ARG A 139 -2.54 -21.14 16.51
C ARG A 139 -2.49 -19.62 16.68
N PHE A 140 -1.77 -18.92 15.81
CA PHE A 140 -1.72 -17.47 15.83
C PHE A 140 -3.09 -16.85 15.49
N PHE A 141 -3.76 -17.40 14.46
CA PHE A 141 -5.07 -16.91 14.03
C PHE A 141 -6.21 -17.27 15.01
N CYS A 142 -6.02 -18.31 15.81
CA CYS A 142 -7.00 -18.69 16.84
C CYS A 142 -6.87 -17.87 18.15
N ALA A 143 -5.81 -17.07 18.28
CA ALA A 143 -5.52 -16.30 19.49
C ALA A 143 -5.89 -14.81 19.39
N GLU A 144 -6.28 -14.31 18.20
CA GLU A 144 -6.87 -13.00 17.96
C GLU A 144 -8.41 -13.09 17.97
#